data_6a9eb4d62f973671bdba11aef8970307
#
_entry.id   6a9eb4d62f973671bdba11aef8970307
#
_cell.length_a   1.000
_cell.length_b   1.000
_cell.length_c   1.000
_cell.angle_alpha   90.00
_cell.angle_beta   90.00
_cell.angle_gamma   90.00
#
_symmetry.space_group_name_H-M   'P 1'
#
loop_
_entity.id
_entity.type
_entity.pdbx_description
1 polymer ?
#
loop_
_entity_poly.entity_id
_entity_poly.type
_entity_poly.pdbx_seq_one_letter_code
_entity_poly.pdbx_strand_id
1 'polypeptide(L)'
;DDQSAPAENRYAFAYTITIANHGSVGARLLSRHWIITDANGKVHEVRGDGVVGEQPWMRPGGGFEYTSGAVIETELGTMRGSYQMVADDGTQFDAMIPTFVLTTPRTLH
;
A
#
# COMPACT_ATOMS: atom_id res chain seq x y z
N ASP A 1 -5.25 8.98 -17.79
CA ASP A 1 -4.16 9.05 -16.84
C ASP A 1 -2.82 9.12 -17.56
N ASP A 2 -2.00 10.10 -17.24
CA ASP A 2 -0.75 10.38 -17.92
C ASP A 2 0.28 9.27 -17.75
N GLN A 3 0.17 8.48 -16.70
CA GLN A 3 1.13 7.42 -16.42
C GLN A 3 0.72 6.07 -16.98
N SER A 4 -0.49 5.97 -17.48
CA SER A 4 -0.96 4.74 -18.11
C SER A 4 -0.63 4.74 -19.59
N ALA A 5 -0.21 3.58 -20.10
CA ALA A 5 0.07 3.39 -21.51
C ALA A 5 -0.50 2.03 -21.94
N PRO A 6 -1.83 1.93 -22.13
CA PRO A 6 -2.47 0.65 -22.44
C PRO A 6 -1.90 -0.03 -23.67
N ALA A 7 -1.48 0.73 -24.69
CA ALA A 7 -0.89 0.15 -25.88
C ALA A 7 0.45 -0.54 -25.60
N GLU A 8 1.06 -0.24 -24.45
CA GLU A 8 2.31 -0.86 -24.00
C GLU A 8 2.07 -1.80 -22.81
N ASN A 9 0.81 -2.12 -22.52
CA ASN A 9 0.44 -2.95 -21.36
C ASN A 9 0.94 -2.34 -20.06
N ARG A 10 0.73 -1.02 -19.90
CA ARG A 10 1.06 -0.32 -18.67
C ARG A 10 -0.18 0.37 -18.15
N TYR A 11 -0.55 0.01 -16.93
CA TYR A 11 -1.72 0.58 -16.26
C TYR A 11 -1.29 1.12 -14.91
N ALA A 12 -1.49 2.41 -14.70
CA ALA A 12 -1.12 3.08 -13.46
C ALA A 12 -2.36 3.25 -12.58
N PHE A 13 -2.20 2.95 -11.30
CA PHE A 13 -3.27 3.06 -10.32
C PHE A 13 -2.80 3.91 -9.16
N ALA A 14 -3.69 4.76 -8.66
CA ALA A 14 -3.46 5.47 -7.41
C ALA A 14 -4.28 4.79 -6.33
N TYR A 15 -3.74 4.70 -5.12
CA TYR A 15 -4.45 4.15 -3.99
C TYR A 15 -4.15 4.97 -2.75
N THR A 16 -5.14 5.05 -1.86
CA THR A 16 -5.03 5.78 -0.61
C THR A 16 -5.23 4.79 0.54
N ILE A 17 -4.32 4.81 1.50
CA ILE A 17 -4.40 3.93 2.65
C ILE A 17 -4.43 4.77 3.91
N THR A 18 -5.35 4.43 4.80
CA THR A 18 -5.44 5.02 6.12
C THR A 18 -4.99 3.97 7.13
N ILE A 19 -4.01 4.31 7.94
CA ILE A 19 -3.49 3.46 9.00
C ILE A 19 -3.96 4.07 10.31
N ALA A 20 -4.61 3.27 11.16
CA ALA A 20 -5.11 3.75 12.45
C ALA A 20 -4.43 2.98 13.58
N ASN A 21 -4.00 3.71 14.62
CA ASN A 21 -3.43 3.10 15.81
C ASN A 21 -4.53 2.95 16.87
N HIS A 22 -5.04 1.74 17.01
CA HIS A 22 -6.06 1.42 18.00
C HIS A 22 -5.46 0.87 19.31
N GLY A 23 -4.14 0.84 19.40
CA GLY A 23 -3.45 0.37 20.60
C GLY A 23 -3.37 1.42 21.69
N SER A 24 -2.72 1.05 22.78
CA SER A 24 -2.54 1.93 23.95
C SER A 24 -1.19 2.62 23.98
N VAL A 25 -0.28 2.27 23.06
CA VAL A 25 1.04 2.89 22.96
C VAL A 25 1.24 3.41 21.53
N GLY A 26 2.10 4.41 21.39
CA GLY A 26 2.46 4.92 20.06
C GLY A 26 3.30 3.91 19.29
N ALA A 27 3.29 4.02 17.98
CA ALA A 27 4.04 3.13 17.10
C ALA A 27 4.54 3.87 15.87
N ARG A 28 5.69 3.45 15.39
CA ARG A 28 6.30 4.02 14.17
C ARG A 28 6.33 2.98 13.07
N LEU A 29 5.96 3.41 11.88
CA LEU A 29 6.07 2.58 10.68
C LEU A 29 7.50 2.67 10.17
N LEU A 30 8.18 1.54 10.08
CA LEU A 30 9.57 1.47 9.65
C LEU A 30 9.72 1.14 8.18
N SER A 31 8.97 0.15 7.71
CA SER A 31 9.11 -0.35 6.34
C SER A 31 7.81 -0.93 5.85
N ARG A 32 7.78 -1.21 4.56
CA ARG A 32 6.62 -1.79 3.89
C ARG A 32 7.02 -2.98 3.05
N HIS A 33 6.07 -3.90 2.89
CA HIS A 33 6.22 -5.03 1.99
C HIS A 33 4.91 -5.20 1.22
N TRP A 34 4.98 -5.10 -0.09
CA TRP A 34 3.81 -5.24 -0.97
C TRP A 34 3.93 -6.47 -1.84
N ILE A 35 2.82 -7.13 -2.05
CA ILE A 35 2.67 -8.22 -3.02
C ILE A 35 1.58 -7.80 -3.98
N ILE A 36 1.97 -7.58 -5.23
CA ILE A 36 1.10 -7.06 -6.27
C ILE A 36 0.95 -8.16 -7.32
N THR A 37 -0.30 -8.55 -7.57
CA THR A 37 -0.59 -9.62 -8.54
C THR A 37 -1.45 -9.05 -9.66
N ASP A 38 -1.02 -9.22 -10.91
CA ASP A 38 -1.80 -8.76 -12.04
C ASP A 38 -2.80 -9.84 -12.49
N ALA A 39 -3.62 -9.52 -13.48
CA ALA A 39 -4.67 -10.43 -13.95
C ALA A 39 -4.11 -11.68 -14.65
N ASN A 40 -2.86 -11.66 -15.04
CA ASN A 40 -2.19 -12.82 -15.64
C ASN A 40 -1.52 -13.71 -14.59
N GLY A 41 -1.64 -13.35 -13.30
CA GLY A 41 -1.02 -14.09 -12.22
C GLY A 41 0.43 -13.74 -11.99
N LYS A 42 0.95 -12.71 -12.66
CA LYS A 42 2.32 -12.25 -12.43
C LYS A 42 2.40 -11.52 -11.11
N VAL A 43 3.37 -11.89 -10.30
CA VAL A 43 3.53 -11.36 -8.95
C VAL A 43 4.76 -10.47 -8.87
N HIS A 44 4.59 -9.30 -8.30
CA HIS A 44 5.69 -8.38 -7.99
C HIS A 44 5.74 -8.16 -6.49
N GLU A 45 6.92 -8.27 -5.91
CA GLU A 45 7.12 -7.91 -4.51
C GLU A 45 7.92 -6.63 -4.43
N VAL A 46 7.48 -5.73 -3.55
CA VAL A 46 8.15 -4.45 -3.31
C VAL A 46 8.42 -4.32 -1.82
N ARG A 47 9.67 -4.07 -1.48
CA ARG A 47 10.08 -3.80 -0.10
C ARG A 47 10.76 -2.45 -0.08
N GLY A 48 10.51 -1.68 0.97
CA GLY A 48 11.15 -0.39 1.10
C GLY A 48 10.93 0.22 2.47
N ASP A 49 11.72 1.22 2.78
CA ASP A 49 11.61 1.92 4.05
C ASP A 49 10.47 2.93 3.99
N GLY A 50 9.68 2.97 5.06
CA GLY A 50 8.63 3.96 5.22
C GLY A 50 7.54 3.88 4.16
N VAL A 51 6.78 4.96 4.06
CA VAL A 51 5.76 5.17 3.04
C VAL A 51 5.88 6.62 2.57
N VAL A 52 5.87 6.84 1.25
CA VAL A 52 6.01 8.15 0.60
C VAL A 52 7.12 9.02 1.22
N GLY A 53 8.25 8.39 1.52
CA GLY A 53 9.42 9.09 2.07
C GLY A 53 9.36 9.36 3.55
N GLU A 54 8.41 8.78 4.29
CA GLU A 54 8.23 9.04 5.72
C GLU A 54 8.17 7.75 6.52
N GLN A 55 8.61 7.83 7.78
CA GLN A 55 8.42 6.78 8.76
C GLN A 55 7.54 7.35 9.87
N PRO A 56 6.22 7.44 9.64
CA PRO A 56 5.35 8.17 10.55
C PRO A 56 5.20 7.50 11.90
N TRP A 57 5.21 8.31 12.94
CA TRP A 57 4.86 7.88 14.29
C TRP A 57 3.39 8.22 14.53
N MET A 58 2.63 7.24 15.01
CA MET A 58 1.21 7.38 15.27
C MET A 58 0.95 7.24 16.76
N ARG A 59 0.37 8.28 17.33
CA ARG A 59 -0.05 8.23 18.75
C ARG A 59 -1.19 7.24 18.93
N PRO A 60 -1.44 6.76 20.17
CA PRO A 60 -2.64 5.97 20.44
C PRO A 60 -3.89 6.76 20.02
N GLY A 61 -4.78 6.12 19.29
CA GLY A 61 -5.97 6.76 18.73
C GLY A 61 -5.73 7.63 17.51
N GLY A 62 -4.48 7.79 17.09
CA GLY A 62 -4.12 8.55 15.91
C GLY A 62 -3.96 7.68 14.69
N GLY A 63 -3.50 8.27 13.60
CA GLY A 63 -3.28 7.53 12.37
C GLY A 63 -2.48 8.34 11.36
N PHE A 64 -2.35 7.73 10.17
CA PHE A 64 -1.64 8.32 9.07
C PHE A 64 -2.32 7.90 7.78
N GLU A 65 -2.51 8.85 6.88
CA GLU A 65 -3.08 8.56 5.57
C GLU A 65 -2.11 8.99 4.49
N TYR A 66 -1.97 8.16 3.46
CA TYR A 66 -1.11 8.50 2.33
C TYR A 66 -1.68 7.96 1.04
N THR A 67 -1.28 8.58 -0.07
CA THR A 67 -1.63 8.16 -1.41
C THR A 67 -0.33 7.81 -2.14
N SER A 68 -0.35 6.68 -2.84
CA SER A 68 0.77 6.24 -3.64
C SER A 68 0.25 5.59 -4.91
N GLY A 69 1.13 5.02 -5.70
CA GLY A 69 0.75 4.44 -6.98
C GLY A 69 1.41 3.10 -7.23
N ALA A 70 0.80 2.35 -8.14
CA ALA A 70 1.36 1.11 -8.65
C ALA A 70 1.13 1.03 -10.15
N VAL A 71 2.06 0.40 -10.85
CA VAL A 71 1.95 0.17 -12.29
C VAL A 71 2.03 -1.33 -12.54
N ILE A 72 1.04 -1.87 -13.25
CA ILE A 72 1.02 -3.28 -13.62
C ILE A 72 0.69 -3.40 -15.12
N GLU A 73 0.76 -4.60 -15.65
CA GLU A 73 0.62 -4.85 -17.08
C GLU A 73 -0.81 -5.15 -17.50
N THR A 74 -1.76 -5.15 -16.57
CA THR A 74 -3.16 -5.46 -16.85
C THR A 74 -4.08 -4.41 -16.23
N GLU A 75 -5.34 -4.36 -16.71
CA GLU A 75 -6.33 -3.41 -16.23
C GLU A 75 -6.85 -3.74 -14.82
N LEU A 76 -6.54 -4.92 -14.33
CA LEU A 76 -7.04 -5.41 -13.06
C LEU A 76 -5.91 -6.11 -12.35
N GLY A 77 -5.83 -5.90 -11.05
CA GLY A 77 -4.88 -6.61 -10.21
C GLY A 77 -5.27 -6.52 -8.75
N THR A 78 -4.42 -7.05 -7.91
CA THR A 78 -4.63 -6.99 -6.46
C THR A 78 -3.34 -6.57 -5.77
N MET A 79 -3.52 -5.95 -4.60
CA MET A 79 -2.39 -5.65 -3.71
C MET A 79 -2.70 -6.16 -2.32
N ARG A 80 -1.70 -6.69 -1.66
CA ARG A 80 -1.74 -7.05 -0.25
C ARG A 80 -0.34 -6.87 0.32
N GLY A 81 -0.22 -6.85 1.61
CA GLY A 81 1.12 -6.69 2.18
C GLY A 81 1.09 -6.48 3.67
N SER A 82 2.14 -5.82 4.15
CA SER A 82 2.29 -5.54 5.56
C SER A 82 3.18 -4.31 5.76
N TYR A 83 3.01 -3.68 6.92
CA TYR A 83 3.96 -2.68 7.41
C TYR A 83 4.71 -3.27 8.59
N GLN A 84 6.01 -3.04 8.63
CA GLN A 84 6.83 -3.44 9.77
C GLN A 84 6.86 -2.27 10.73
N MET A 85 6.40 -2.48 11.96
CA MET A 85 6.15 -1.47 12.94
C MET A 85 7.01 -1.68 14.18
N VAL A 86 7.28 -0.59 14.90
CA VAL A 86 7.88 -0.67 16.24
C VAL A 86 7.08 0.22 17.17
N ALA A 87 6.62 -0.37 18.27
CA ALA A 87 5.94 0.37 19.33
C ALA A 87 6.93 1.13 20.20
N ASP A 88 6.45 2.12 20.94
CA ASP A 88 7.31 2.94 21.80
C ASP A 88 8.00 2.13 22.89
N ASP A 89 7.43 0.97 23.25
CA ASP A 89 8.05 0.06 24.23
C ASP A 89 9.08 -0.88 23.60
N GLY A 90 9.38 -0.71 22.32
CA GLY A 90 10.35 -1.53 21.58
C GLY A 90 9.78 -2.79 20.93
N THR A 91 8.51 -3.08 21.13
CA THR A 91 7.88 -4.25 20.53
C THR A 91 7.81 -4.08 19.01
N GLN A 92 8.30 -5.06 18.27
CA GLN A 92 8.22 -5.07 16.82
C GLN A 92 7.07 -5.97 16.39
N PHE A 93 6.32 -5.53 15.38
CA PHE A 93 5.19 -6.30 14.87
C PHE A 93 4.90 -5.90 13.43
N ASP A 94 4.14 -6.76 12.74
CA ASP A 94 3.67 -6.47 11.39
C ASP A 94 2.20 -6.09 11.44
N ALA A 95 1.85 -4.99 10.79
CA ALA A 95 0.46 -4.61 10.57
C ALA A 95 0.07 -5.12 9.17
N MET A 96 -0.87 -6.06 9.13
CA MET A 96 -1.25 -6.69 7.87
C MET A 96 -2.20 -5.82 7.09
N ILE A 97 -1.98 -5.76 5.78
CA ILE A 97 -2.84 -5.03 4.85
C ILE A 97 -3.67 -6.05 4.09
N PRO A 98 -5.01 -6.06 4.29
CA PRO A 98 -5.86 -6.99 3.56
C PRO A 98 -5.77 -6.76 2.05
N THR A 99 -6.03 -7.79 1.29
CA THR A 99 -6.04 -7.69 -0.17
C THR A 99 -7.09 -6.67 -0.63
N PHE A 100 -6.69 -5.80 -1.53
CA PHE A 100 -7.63 -4.92 -2.21
C PHE A 100 -7.38 -4.95 -3.71
N VAL A 101 -8.38 -4.51 -4.46
CA VAL A 101 -8.38 -4.62 -5.93
C VAL A 101 -7.92 -3.32 -6.54
N LEU A 102 -7.03 -3.46 -7.53
CA LEU A 102 -6.68 -2.36 -8.44
C LEU A 102 -7.52 -2.53 -9.69
N THR A 103 -8.28 -1.51 -10.02
CA THR A 103 -9.13 -1.54 -11.22
C THR A 103 -9.18 -0.16 -11.84
N THR A 104 -9.24 -0.12 -13.16
CA THR A 104 -9.38 1.15 -13.86
C THR A 104 -10.78 1.70 -13.64
N PRO A 105 -10.93 3.04 -13.55
CA PRO A 105 -12.26 3.61 -13.47
C PRO A 105 -13.08 3.21 -14.69
N ARG A 106 -14.36 2.94 -14.47
CA ARG A 106 -15.29 2.59 -15.56
C ARG A 106 -16.36 3.63 -15.65
N THR A 107 -16.64 4.04 -16.87
CA THR A 107 -17.78 4.89 -17.15
C THR A 107 -18.96 3.99 -17.49
N LEU A 108 -20.05 4.17 -16.79
CA LEU A 108 -21.29 3.46 -17.07
C LEU A 108 -22.12 4.29 -18.04
N HIS A 109 -22.58 3.63 -19.07
CA HIS A 109 -23.39 4.27 -20.11
C HIS A 109 -24.82 3.76 -20.11
#